data_8dd60af13714c8f5d847f555d6c9042b
#
_entry.id   8dd60af13714c8f5d847f555d6c9042b
#
_cell.length_a   1.000
_cell.length_b   1.000
_cell.length_c   1.000
_cell.angle_alpha   90.00
_cell.angle_beta   90.00
_cell.angle_gamma   90.00
#
_symmetry.space_group_name_H-M   'P 1'
#
loop_
_entity.id
_entity.type
_entity.pdbx_description
1 polymer ?
#
loop_
_entity_poly.entity_id
_entity_poly.type
_entity_poly.pdbx_seq_one_letter_code
_entity_poly.pdbx_strand_id
1 'polypeptide(L)'
;MDAVEIVATVLVAIVAAIHVYIVILEMVLWRTPRGLQAFGTDQAFADRSAPLAANQGLYNGFLVAGLVWGLLAADPIGFQVTVFFLGCVIVAGVFGAATVNRRILVVQALPAAIALVAVLAAANLG
;
A
#
# COMPACT_ATOMS: atom_id res chain seq x y z
N MET A 1 -7.80 -7.77 22.50
CA MET A 1 -8.26 -7.87 21.08
C MET A 1 -8.94 -9.19 20.85
N ASP A 2 -10.10 -9.16 20.23
CA ASP A 2 -10.75 -10.38 19.78
C ASP A 2 -10.14 -10.87 18.45
N ALA A 3 -10.63 -12.04 17.96
CA ALA A 3 -10.08 -12.65 16.77
C ALA A 3 -10.25 -11.78 15.52
N VAL A 4 -11.37 -11.07 15.41
CA VAL A 4 -11.63 -10.21 14.25
C VAL A 4 -10.69 -9.00 14.25
N GLU A 5 -10.46 -8.40 15.42
CA GLU A 5 -9.51 -7.30 15.57
C GLU A 5 -8.08 -7.73 15.23
N ILE A 6 -7.68 -8.91 15.64
CA ILE A 6 -6.36 -9.46 15.33
C ILE A 6 -6.20 -9.64 13.83
N VAL A 7 -7.20 -10.24 13.18
CA VAL A 7 -7.18 -10.43 11.72
C VAL A 7 -7.09 -9.08 11.00
N ALA A 8 -7.89 -8.10 11.41
CA ALA A 8 -7.87 -6.78 10.82
C ALA A 8 -6.48 -6.12 10.97
N THR A 9 -5.91 -6.18 12.17
CA THR A 9 -4.58 -5.63 12.45
C THR A 9 -3.50 -6.28 11.58
N VAL A 10 -3.53 -7.61 11.47
CA VAL A 10 -2.57 -8.34 10.64
C VAL A 10 -2.71 -7.95 9.16
N LEU A 11 -3.94 -7.84 8.66
CA LEU A 11 -4.17 -7.46 7.27
C LEU A 11 -3.68 -6.04 6.97
N VAL A 12 -3.91 -5.09 7.87
CA VAL A 12 -3.38 -3.72 7.73
C VAL A 12 -1.85 -3.74 7.73
N ALA A 13 -1.24 -4.52 8.62
CA ALA A 13 0.21 -4.65 8.68
C ALA A 13 0.78 -5.25 7.38
N ILE A 14 0.07 -6.21 6.77
CA ILE A 14 0.45 -6.78 5.48
C ILE A 14 0.39 -5.73 4.37
N VAL A 15 -0.66 -4.91 4.34
CA VAL A 15 -0.76 -3.82 3.36
C VAL A 15 0.41 -2.83 3.54
N ALA A 16 0.73 -2.47 4.77
CA ALA A 16 1.88 -1.62 5.07
C ALA A 16 3.19 -2.25 4.59
N ALA A 17 3.39 -3.54 4.84
CA ALA A 17 4.59 -4.26 4.42
C ALA A 17 4.72 -4.32 2.89
N ILE A 18 3.62 -4.55 2.18
CA ILE A 18 3.60 -4.52 0.71
C ILE A 18 4.07 -3.14 0.22
N HIS A 19 3.59 -2.07 0.83
CA HIS A 19 3.96 -0.71 0.43
C HIS A 19 5.41 -0.36 0.79
N VAL A 20 5.95 -0.88 1.89
CA VAL A 20 7.38 -0.76 2.17
C VAL A 20 8.20 -1.38 1.04
N TYR A 21 7.81 -2.56 0.58
CA TYR A 21 8.50 -3.21 -0.53
C TYR A 21 8.41 -2.39 -1.82
N ILE A 22 7.23 -1.82 -2.11
CA ILE A 22 7.04 -0.93 -3.27
C ILE A 22 7.95 0.30 -3.16
N VAL A 23 8.06 0.91 -1.98
CA VAL A 23 8.98 2.04 -1.73
C VAL A 23 10.42 1.65 -2.09
N ILE A 24 10.86 0.49 -1.63
CA ILE A 24 12.21 0.00 -1.91
C ILE A 24 12.40 -0.22 -3.42
N LEU A 25 11.43 -0.83 -4.09
CA LEU A 25 11.50 -1.03 -5.55
C LEU A 25 11.59 0.29 -6.30
N GLU A 26 10.81 1.28 -5.90
CA GLU A 26 10.71 2.54 -6.64
C GLU A 26 11.87 3.50 -6.34
N MET A 27 12.38 3.52 -5.11
CA MET A 27 13.42 4.46 -4.71
C MET A 27 14.83 3.89 -4.84
N VAL A 28 15.01 2.59 -4.66
CA VAL A 28 16.33 1.97 -4.58
C VAL A 28 16.58 0.97 -5.70
N LEU A 29 15.60 0.15 -6.05
CA LEU A 29 15.76 -0.98 -6.96
C LEU A 29 15.20 -0.75 -8.36
N TRP A 30 14.72 0.47 -8.67
CA TRP A 30 14.02 0.77 -9.92
C TRP A 30 14.79 0.34 -11.17
N ARG A 31 16.08 0.63 -11.20
CA ARG A 31 16.96 0.35 -12.36
C ARG A 31 17.68 -0.99 -12.29
N THR A 32 17.43 -1.77 -11.25
CA THR A 32 18.02 -3.11 -11.10
C THR A 32 17.18 -4.16 -11.82
N PRO A 33 17.75 -5.36 -12.09
CA PRO A 33 16.96 -6.45 -12.69
C PRO A 33 15.67 -6.77 -11.91
N ARG A 34 15.70 -6.68 -10.58
CA ARG A 34 14.52 -6.90 -9.74
C ARG A 34 13.43 -5.87 -10.02
N GLY A 35 13.78 -4.59 -10.09
CA GLY A 35 12.85 -3.53 -10.40
C GLY A 35 12.28 -3.64 -11.80
N LEU A 36 13.11 -3.93 -12.78
CA LEU A 36 12.67 -4.13 -14.17
C LEU A 36 11.64 -5.26 -14.26
N GLN A 37 11.91 -6.37 -13.59
CA GLN A 37 11.00 -7.51 -13.58
C GLN A 37 9.69 -7.19 -12.86
N ALA A 38 9.76 -6.53 -11.72
CA ALA A 38 8.58 -6.23 -10.90
C ALA A 38 7.59 -5.32 -11.65
N PHE A 39 8.08 -4.34 -12.41
CA PHE A 39 7.23 -3.38 -13.11
C PHE A 39 7.09 -3.67 -14.61
N GLY A 40 7.78 -4.68 -15.13
CA GLY A 40 7.71 -5.03 -16.55
C GLY A 40 8.29 -3.95 -17.46
N THR A 41 9.37 -3.30 -17.03
CA THR A 41 10.03 -2.22 -17.77
C THR A 41 11.37 -2.68 -18.34
N ASP A 42 11.95 -1.88 -19.22
CA ASP A 42 13.31 -2.08 -19.72
C ASP A 42 14.28 -1.08 -19.10
N GLN A 43 15.58 -1.32 -19.33
CA GLN A 43 16.63 -0.49 -18.73
C GLN A 43 16.56 0.96 -19.21
N ALA A 44 16.29 1.18 -20.49
CA ALA A 44 16.24 2.53 -21.05
C ALA A 44 15.12 3.35 -20.44
N PHE A 45 13.93 2.75 -20.28
CA PHE A 45 12.81 3.41 -19.61
C PHE A 45 13.09 3.64 -18.13
N ALA A 46 13.66 2.65 -17.45
CA ALA A 46 13.98 2.77 -16.02
C ALA A 46 14.99 3.90 -15.78
N ASP A 47 16.02 4.01 -16.63
CA ASP A 47 17.03 5.07 -16.50
C ASP A 47 16.41 6.46 -16.69
N ARG A 48 15.48 6.60 -17.66
CA ARG A 48 14.81 7.88 -17.92
C ARG A 48 13.82 8.26 -16.84
N SER A 49 13.15 7.29 -16.25
CA SER A 49 12.05 7.50 -15.31
C SER A 49 12.46 7.41 -13.85
N ALA A 50 13.73 7.14 -13.54
CA ALA A 50 14.18 6.94 -12.17
C ALA A 50 13.82 8.09 -11.21
N PRO A 51 13.96 9.38 -11.57
CA PRO A 51 13.53 10.45 -10.68
C PRO A 51 12.04 10.46 -10.39
N LEU A 52 11.22 10.14 -11.40
CA LEU A 52 9.76 10.04 -11.22
C LEU A 52 9.39 8.85 -10.34
N ALA A 53 10.06 7.72 -10.53
CA ALA A 53 9.85 6.54 -9.71
C ALA A 53 10.24 6.80 -8.25
N ALA A 54 11.35 7.47 -8.01
CA ALA A 54 11.76 7.84 -6.66
C ALA A 54 10.73 8.75 -5.98
N ASN A 55 10.20 9.73 -6.71
CA ASN A 55 9.15 10.61 -6.20
C ASN A 55 7.88 9.83 -5.88
N GLN A 56 7.50 8.90 -6.73
CA GLN A 56 6.37 8.00 -6.49
C GLN A 56 6.60 7.15 -5.24
N GLY A 57 7.81 6.64 -5.07
CA GLY A 57 8.20 5.88 -3.88
C GLY A 57 8.04 6.70 -2.60
N LEU A 58 8.39 7.98 -2.64
CA LEU A 58 8.19 8.87 -1.51
C LEU A 58 6.71 8.96 -1.12
N TYR A 59 5.82 9.14 -2.10
CA TYR A 59 4.38 9.16 -1.83
C TYR A 59 3.87 7.83 -1.26
N ASN A 60 4.38 6.71 -1.76
CA ASN A 60 4.07 5.41 -1.18
C ASN A 60 4.58 5.32 0.27
N GLY A 61 5.70 5.98 0.58
CA GLY A 61 6.19 6.10 1.94
C GLY A 61 5.22 6.84 2.86
N PHE A 62 4.53 7.84 2.37
CA PHE A 62 3.48 8.53 3.13
C PHE A 62 2.31 7.59 3.45
N LEU A 63 1.95 6.70 2.53
CA LEU A 63 0.92 5.69 2.79
C LEU A 63 1.37 4.72 3.89
N VAL A 64 2.63 4.29 3.85
CA VAL A 64 3.22 3.45 4.92
C VAL A 64 3.14 4.18 6.26
N ALA A 65 3.58 5.44 6.30
CA ALA A 65 3.56 6.23 7.53
C ALA A 65 2.13 6.36 8.09
N GLY A 66 1.17 6.59 7.22
CA GLY A 66 -0.25 6.70 7.62
C GLY A 66 -0.80 5.39 8.16
N LEU A 67 -0.50 4.26 7.50
CA LEU A 67 -0.95 2.95 7.97
C LEU A 67 -0.31 2.57 9.31
N VAL A 68 0.97 2.86 9.49
CA VAL A 68 1.67 2.64 10.77
C VAL A 68 1.07 3.52 11.86
N TRP A 69 0.81 4.80 11.56
CA TRP A 69 0.13 5.68 12.49
C TRP A 69 -1.23 5.11 12.91
N GLY A 70 -2.02 4.64 11.96
CA GLY A 70 -3.31 4.02 12.26
C GLY A 70 -3.18 2.79 13.15
N LEU A 71 -2.15 1.97 12.94
CA LEU A 71 -1.89 0.78 13.75
C LEU A 71 -1.48 1.12 15.19
N LEU A 72 -0.77 2.23 15.39
CA LEU A 72 -0.21 2.60 16.69
C LEU A 72 -1.11 3.52 17.51
N ALA A 73 -1.98 4.30 16.86
CA ALA A 73 -2.84 5.25 17.54
C ALA A 73 -4.01 4.55 18.23
N ALA A 74 -4.41 5.05 19.40
CA ALA A 74 -5.60 4.57 20.08
C ALA A 74 -6.87 5.00 19.34
N ASP A 75 -7.92 4.21 19.46
CA ASP A 75 -9.23 4.56 18.92
C ASP A 75 -9.82 5.77 19.68
N PRO A 76 -10.59 6.62 19.02
CA PRO A 76 -11.08 6.49 17.64
C PRO A 76 -10.09 6.92 16.56
N ILE A 77 -8.97 7.55 16.90
CA ILE A 77 -8.01 8.08 15.92
C ILE A 77 -7.42 6.95 15.08
N GLY A 78 -7.01 5.86 15.72
CA GLY A 78 -6.43 4.71 15.01
C GLY A 78 -7.37 4.16 13.94
N PHE A 79 -8.64 3.98 14.27
CA PHE A 79 -9.66 3.54 13.34
C PHE A 79 -9.82 4.52 12.17
N GLN A 80 -9.98 5.80 12.48
CA GLN A 80 -10.21 6.83 11.47
C GLN A 80 -9.03 6.95 10.50
N VAL A 81 -7.82 6.96 11.02
CA VAL A 81 -6.60 7.05 10.21
C VAL A 81 -6.43 5.81 9.33
N THR A 82 -6.65 4.63 9.90
CA THR A 82 -6.55 3.37 9.16
C THR A 82 -7.55 3.32 8.01
N VAL A 83 -8.80 3.67 8.24
CA VAL A 83 -9.83 3.70 7.19
C VAL A 83 -9.46 4.69 6.10
N PHE A 84 -9.00 5.87 6.47
CA PHE A 84 -8.60 6.90 5.50
C PHE A 84 -7.46 6.40 4.61
N PHE A 85 -6.39 5.87 5.20
CA PHE A 85 -5.23 5.44 4.41
C PHE A 85 -5.48 4.17 3.61
N LEU A 86 -6.30 3.24 4.10
CA LEU A 86 -6.74 2.10 3.27
C LEU A 86 -7.56 2.59 2.08
N GLY A 87 -8.42 3.58 2.30
CA GLY A 87 -9.15 4.22 1.21
C GLY A 87 -8.21 4.86 0.17
N CYS A 88 -7.18 5.55 0.61
CA CYS A 88 -6.15 6.12 -0.27
C CYS A 88 -5.46 5.04 -1.09
N VAL A 89 -5.09 3.92 -0.46
CA VAL A 89 -4.44 2.79 -1.15
C VAL A 89 -5.37 2.20 -2.22
N ILE A 90 -6.65 2.02 -1.90
CA ILE A 90 -7.64 1.49 -2.86
C ILE A 90 -7.77 2.42 -4.06
N VAL A 91 -7.93 3.72 -3.82
CA VAL A 91 -8.04 4.71 -4.91
C VAL A 91 -6.78 4.71 -5.78
N ALA A 92 -5.61 4.73 -5.13
CA ALA A 92 -4.33 4.70 -5.85
C ALA A 92 -4.18 3.40 -6.67
N GLY A 93 -4.57 2.27 -6.10
CA GLY A 93 -4.49 0.97 -6.76
C GLY A 93 -5.44 0.85 -7.96
N VAL A 94 -6.66 1.35 -7.82
CA VAL A 94 -7.65 1.36 -8.93
C VAL A 94 -7.17 2.29 -10.04
N PHE A 95 -6.72 3.49 -9.70
CA PHE A 95 -6.21 4.45 -10.69
C PHE A 95 -4.97 3.91 -11.40
N GLY A 96 -4.04 3.33 -10.64
CA GLY A 96 -2.83 2.74 -11.21
C GLY A 96 -3.13 1.54 -12.12
N ALA A 97 -4.09 0.71 -11.75
CA ALA A 97 -4.52 -0.42 -12.58
C ALA A 97 -5.15 0.04 -13.89
N ALA A 98 -5.88 1.15 -13.86
CA ALA A 98 -6.54 1.70 -15.05
C ALA A 98 -5.57 2.42 -15.98
N THR A 99 -4.49 3.03 -15.44
CA THR A 99 -3.60 3.92 -16.20
C THR A 99 -2.21 3.33 -16.47
N VAL A 100 -1.75 2.38 -15.65
CA VAL A 100 -0.39 1.85 -15.75
C VAL A 100 -0.40 0.35 -16.01
N ASN A 101 -0.84 -0.46 -15.04
CA ASN A 101 -0.77 -1.91 -15.12
C ASN A 101 -1.82 -2.56 -14.22
N ARG A 102 -2.55 -3.54 -14.75
CA ARG A 102 -3.58 -4.28 -14.01
C ARG A 102 -3.05 -5.02 -12.77
N ARG A 103 -1.76 -5.37 -12.75
CA ARG A 103 -1.14 -6.00 -11.58
C ARG A 103 -1.28 -5.15 -10.33
N ILE A 104 -1.33 -3.83 -10.48
CA ILE A 104 -1.47 -2.89 -9.36
C ILE A 104 -2.79 -3.11 -8.64
N LEU A 105 -3.85 -3.49 -9.35
CA LEU A 105 -5.13 -3.82 -8.73
C LEU A 105 -4.98 -4.96 -7.72
N VAL A 106 -4.26 -6.02 -8.11
CA VAL A 106 -4.06 -7.20 -7.26
C VAL A 106 -3.11 -6.91 -6.11
N VAL A 107 -2.08 -6.12 -6.34
CA VAL A 107 -1.01 -5.87 -5.34
C VAL A 107 -1.41 -4.78 -4.34
N GLN A 108 -2.13 -3.76 -4.77
CA GLN A 108 -2.51 -2.63 -3.91
C GLN A 108 -3.99 -2.64 -3.53
N ALA A 109 -4.88 -2.54 -4.51
CA ALA A 109 -6.29 -2.33 -4.25
C ALA A 109 -6.95 -3.53 -3.56
N LEU A 110 -6.66 -4.75 -4.00
CA LEU A 110 -7.30 -5.95 -3.46
C LEU A 110 -6.90 -6.21 -2.00
N PRO A 111 -5.62 -6.24 -1.62
CA PRO A 111 -5.25 -6.40 -0.21
C PRO A 111 -5.83 -5.30 0.68
N ALA A 112 -5.82 -4.06 0.21
CA ALA A 112 -6.36 -2.94 0.97
C ALA A 112 -7.88 -3.04 1.14
N ALA A 113 -8.60 -3.50 0.12
CA ALA A 113 -10.05 -3.70 0.21
C ALA A 113 -10.39 -4.81 1.21
N ILE A 114 -9.64 -5.91 1.20
CA ILE A 114 -9.82 -7.00 2.16
C ILE A 114 -9.54 -6.50 3.58
N ALA A 115 -8.46 -5.75 3.77
CA ALA A 115 -8.13 -5.17 5.07
C ALA A 115 -9.21 -4.20 5.54
N LEU A 116 -9.74 -3.36 4.65
CA LEU A 116 -10.80 -2.41 5.00
C LEU A 116 -12.07 -3.12 5.45
N VAL A 117 -12.47 -4.18 4.75
CA VAL A 117 -13.64 -4.98 5.16
C VAL A 117 -13.42 -5.55 6.56
N ALA A 118 -12.23 -6.07 6.84
CA ALA A 118 -11.91 -6.62 8.17
C ALA A 118 -11.93 -5.54 9.25
N VAL A 119 -11.38 -4.35 8.98
CA VAL A 119 -11.38 -3.22 9.91
C VAL A 119 -12.80 -2.77 10.23
N LEU A 120 -13.64 -2.63 9.19
CA LEU A 120 -15.05 -2.25 9.38
C LEU A 120 -15.84 -3.32 10.11
N ALA A 121 -15.60 -4.60 9.83
CA ALA A 121 -16.24 -5.70 10.54
C ALA A 121 -15.85 -5.71 12.02
N ALA A 122 -14.57 -5.51 12.33
CA ALA A 122 -14.10 -5.43 13.72
C ALA A 122 -14.76 -4.28 14.49
N ALA A 123 -14.92 -3.13 13.85
CA ALA A 123 -15.56 -1.97 14.44
C ALA A 123 -17.06 -2.20 14.73
N ASN A 124 -17.74 -2.92 13.84
CA ASN A 124 -19.18 -3.19 13.99
C ASN A 124 -19.47 -4.33 14.97
N LEU A 125 -18.56 -5.27 15.14
CA LEU A 125 -18.72 -6.41 16.03
C LEU A 125 -18.16 -6.16 17.45
N GLY A 126 -17.31 -5.18 17.56
CA GLY A 126 -16.76 -4.74 18.82
C GLY A 126 -17.60 -3.62 19.44
#